data_4085c9a4cb9ad561aba705e5fc74cf97
#
_entry.id   4085c9a4cb9ad561aba705e5fc74cf97
#
_cell.length_a   1.000
_cell.length_b   1.000
_cell.length_c   1.000
_cell.angle_alpha   90.00
_cell.angle_beta   90.00
_cell.angle_gamma   90.00
#
_symmetry.space_group_name_H-M   'P 1'
#
loop_
_entity.id
_entity.type
_entity.pdbx_description
1 polymer ?
#
loop_
_entity_poly.entity_id
_entity_poly.type
_entity_poly.pdbx_seq_one_letter_code
_entity_poly.pdbx_strand_id
1 'polypeptide(L)'
;DQRQPRYNVILWDSDDNTFEYVEKILRELFGHSSEECLKIAKAVDADGKAVVLTTTKEHAELKRDQIHAYGKDHLEASKGSMWSTIEAVG
;
A
#
# COMPACT_ATOMS: atom_id res chain seq x y z
N ASP A 1 0.74 -5.36 -29.70
CA ASP A 1 0.51 -5.24 -28.63
C ASP A 1 1.56 -5.16 -27.69
N GLN A 2 1.94 -4.12 -27.39
CA GLN A 2 2.97 -3.89 -26.69
C GLN A 2 2.65 -3.52 -25.44
N ARG A 3 2.20 -4.28 -24.63
CA ARG A 3 1.88 -3.94 -23.37
C ARG A 3 3.01 -3.74 -22.55
N GLN A 4 2.95 -2.76 -21.70
CA GLN A 4 3.91 -2.58 -20.70
C GLN A 4 3.71 -3.60 -19.63
N PRO A 5 4.74 -4.12 -19.03
CA PRO A 5 4.59 -5.03 -17.91
C PRO A 5 3.83 -4.35 -16.80
N ARG A 6 3.01 -5.12 -16.10
CA ARG A 6 2.29 -4.59 -14.96
C ARG A 6 3.02 -4.92 -13.68
N TYR A 7 2.82 -4.08 -12.69
CA TYR A 7 3.46 -4.25 -11.39
C TYR A 7 2.43 -4.18 -10.30
N ASN A 8 2.60 -4.99 -9.29
CA ASN A 8 1.76 -4.96 -8.11
C ASN A 8 2.41 -4.09 -7.06
N VAL A 9 1.63 -3.22 -6.44
CA VAL A 9 2.07 -2.48 -5.26
C VAL A 9 1.65 -3.31 -4.07
N ILE A 10 2.60 -3.70 -3.24
CA ILE A 10 2.38 -4.58 -2.11
C ILE A 10 2.55 -3.80 -0.82
N LEU A 11 1.59 -3.92 0.08
CA LEU A 11 1.64 -3.29 1.37
C LEU A 11 1.97 -4.36 2.40
N TRP A 12 2.99 -4.16 3.21
CA TRP A 12 3.45 -5.13 4.18
C TRP A 12 2.97 -4.76 5.58
N ASP A 13 2.72 -5.77 6.36
CA ASP A 13 2.26 -5.58 7.73
C ASP A 13 3.32 -4.90 8.58
N SER A 14 2.88 -4.15 9.57
CA SER A 14 3.77 -3.51 10.51
C SER A 14 3.07 -3.47 11.85
N ASP A 15 3.76 -3.90 12.87
CA ASP A 15 3.21 -3.93 14.23
C ASP A 15 2.93 -2.55 14.75
N ASP A 16 3.52 -1.54 14.16
CA ASP A 16 3.39 -0.19 14.66
C ASP A 16 2.21 0.57 14.07
N ASN A 17 1.52 0.00 13.10
CA ASN A 17 0.44 0.72 12.42
C ASN A 17 -0.92 0.18 12.80
N THR A 18 -1.90 1.06 12.93
CA THR A 18 -3.24 0.66 13.30
C THR A 18 -4.07 0.43 12.05
N PHE A 19 -5.22 -0.20 12.23
CA PHE A 19 -6.16 -0.40 11.14
C PHE A 19 -6.59 0.95 10.57
N GLU A 20 -6.80 1.93 11.43
CA GLU A 20 -7.20 3.25 10.96
C GLU A 20 -6.16 3.88 10.06
N TYR A 21 -4.89 3.67 10.36
CA TYR A 21 -3.83 4.21 9.53
C TYR A 21 -3.81 3.54 8.17
N VAL A 22 -3.97 2.24 8.15
CA VAL A 22 -4.02 1.48 6.90
C VAL A 22 -5.21 1.94 6.07
N GLU A 23 -6.36 2.08 6.68
CA GLU A 23 -7.55 2.53 5.99
C GLU A 23 -7.34 3.91 5.40
N LYS A 24 -6.73 4.80 6.16
CA LYS A 24 -6.49 6.15 5.71
C LYS A 24 -5.60 6.19 4.48
N ILE A 25 -4.52 5.42 4.50
CA ILE A 25 -3.62 5.32 3.37
C ILE A 25 -4.37 4.81 2.13
N LEU A 26 -5.13 3.76 2.30
CA LEU A 26 -5.81 3.14 1.17
C LEU A 26 -6.87 4.06 0.59
N ARG A 27 -7.53 4.82 1.42
CA ARG A 27 -8.53 5.74 0.93
C ARG A 27 -7.92 6.98 0.28
N GLU A 28 -6.89 7.52 0.89
CA GLU A 28 -6.31 8.76 0.38
C GLU A 28 -5.41 8.57 -0.81
N LEU A 29 -4.62 7.54 -0.81
CA LEU A 29 -3.66 7.34 -1.90
C LEU A 29 -4.22 6.51 -3.04
N PHE A 30 -5.16 5.63 -2.76
CA PHE A 30 -5.68 4.73 -3.77
C PHE A 30 -7.17 4.89 -4.07
N GLY A 31 -7.89 5.60 -3.24
CA GLY A 31 -9.32 5.81 -3.46
C GLY A 31 -10.17 4.57 -3.26
N HIS A 32 -9.71 3.61 -2.49
CA HIS A 32 -10.47 2.40 -2.24
C HIS A 32 -11.69 2.68 -1.36
N SER A 33 -12.73 1.90 -1.56
CA SER A 33 -13.92 2.01 -0.73
C SER A 33 -13.64 1.43 0.65
N SER A 34 -14.53 1.69 1.59
CA SER A 34 -14.38 1.13 2.95
C SER A 34 -14.33 -0.39 2.93
N GLU A 35 -15.11 -1.01 2.06
CA GLU A 35 -15.10 -2.47 1.97
C GLU A 35 -13.78 -2.98 1.44
N GLU A 36 -13.23 -2.31 0.43
CA GLU A 36 -11.94 -2.71 -0.10
C GLU A 36 -10.84 -2.51 0.93
N CYS A 37 -10.90 -1.40 1.66
CA CYS A 37 -9.91 -1.14 2.70
C CYS A 37 -9.94 -2.25 3.76
N LEU A 38 -11.13 -2.68 4.13
CA LEU A 38 -11.26 -3.73 5.13
C LEU A 38 -10.69 -5.05 4.61
N LYS A 39 -10.98 -5.39 3.36
CA LYS A 39 -10.45 -6.61 2.78
C LYS A 39 -8.94 -6.60 2.74
N ILE A 40 -8.37 -5.50 2.31
CA ILE A 40 -6.92 -5.40 2.22
C ILE A 40 -6.29 -5.44 3.61
N ALA A 41 -6.89 -4.73 4.56
CA ALA A 41 -6.35 -4.72 5.92
C ALA A 41 -6.38 -6.11 6.54
N LYS A 42 -7.45 -6.87 6.28
CA LYS A 42 -7.53 -8.22 6.80
C LYS A 42 -6.48 -9.12 6.14
N ALA A 43 -6.25 -8.93 4.84
CA ALA A 43 -5.23 -9.73 4.16
C ALA A 43 -3.84 -9.41 4.68
N VAL A 44 -3.56 -8.14 4.93
CA VAL A 44 -2.27 -7.74 5.48
C VAL A 44 -2.08 -8.38 6.86
N ASP A 45 -3.13 -8.37 7.68
CA ASP A 45 -3.04 -8.93 9.01
C ASP A 45 -2.87 -10.45 8.96
N ALA A 46 -3.56 -11.13 8.06
CA ALA A 46 -3.53 -12.58 8.01
C ALA A 46 -2.29 -13.11 7.29
N ASP A 47 -1.91 -12.48 6.20
CA ASP A 47 -0.85 -12.99 5.34
C ASP A 47 0.47 -12.23 5.46
N GLY A 48 0.47 -11.15 6.17
CA GLY A 48 1.66 -10.32 6.32
C GLY A 48 1.83 -9.31 5.20
N LYS A 49 1.05 -9.42 4.15
CA LYS A 49 1.12 -8.49 3.03
C LYS A 49 -0.12 -8.62 2.17
N ALA A 50 -0.36 -7.62 1.34
CA ALA A 50 -1.46 -7.67 0.38
C ALA A 50 -1.14 -6.78 -0.82
N VAL A 51 -1.66 -7.17 -1.98
CA VAL A 51 -1.55 -6.35 -3.18
C VAL A 51 -2.65 -5.32 -3.11
N VAL A 52 -2.30 -4.05 -3.21
CA VAL A 52 -3.27 -2.97 -3.12
C VAL A 52 -3.58 -2.34 -4.46
N LEU A 53 -2.72 -2.52 -5.45
CA LEU A 53 -2.95 -1.95 -6.77
C LEU A 53 -2.07 -2.68 -7.78
N THR A 54 -2.58 -2.86 -9.00
CA THR A 54 -1.78 -3.39 -10.11
C THR A 54 -1.81 -2.35 -11.21
N THR A 55 -0.64 -1.91 -11.64
CA THR A 55 -0.58 -0.80 -12.57
C THR A 55 0.77 -0.81 -13.31
N THR A 56 1.10 0.26 -14.01
CA THR A 56 2.37 0.38 -14.71
C THR A 56 3.51 0.53 -13.70
N LYS A 57 4.73 0.30 -14.15
CA LYS A 57 5.88 0.40 -13.26
C LYS A 57 6.03 1.80 -12.68
N GLU A 58 5.88 2.82 -13.51
CA GLU A 58 6.04 4.18 -13.03
C GLU A 58 5.02 4.55 -11.99
N HIS A 59 3.78 4.16 -12.22
CA HIS A 59 2.72 4.46 -11.29
C HIS A 59 2.89 3.67 -9.99
N ALA A 60 3.35 2.42 -10.12
CA ALA A 60 3.59 1.60 -8.94
C ALA A 60 4.71 2.20 -8.07
N GLU A 61 5.76 2.69 -8.70
CA GLU A 61 6.86 3.32 -7.97
C GLU A 61 6.38 4.58 -7.27
N LEU A 62 5.54 5.36 -7.93
CA LEU A 62 4.99 6.56 -7.33
C LEU A 62 4.17 6.22 -6.09
N LYS A 63 3.31 5.22 -6.18
CA LYS A 63 2.47 4.85 -5.06
C LYS A 63 3.30 4.29 -3.90
N ARG A 64 4.29 3.47 -4.21
CA ARG A 64 5.20 2.97 -3.18
C ARG A 64 5.85 4.12 -2.42
N ASP A 65 6.34 5.11 -3.16
CA ASP A 65 7.01 6.24 -2.55
C ASP A 65 6.05 7.10 -1.76
N GLN A 66 4.81 7.22 -2.22
CA GLN A 66 3.79 7.96 -1.49
C GLN A 66 3.45 7.28 -0.17
N ILE A 67 3.42 5.95 -0.15
CA ILE A 67 3.17 5.22 1.08
C ILE A 67 4.28 5.48 2.09
N HIS A 68 5.52 5.45 1.63
CA HIS A 68 6.65 5.69 2.53
C HIS A 68 6.63 7.11 3.06
N ALA A 69 6.34 8.08 2.20
CA ALA A 69 6.34 9.47 2.61
C ALA A 69 5.15 9.81 3.51
N TYR A 70 4.04 9.11 3.33
CA TYR A 70 2.84 9.39 4.10
C TYR A 70 3.11 9.28 5.61
N GLY A 71 3.90 8.31 6.00
CA GLY A 71 4.19 8.12 7.40
C GLY A 71 4.95 9.28 8.00
N LYS A 72 5.82 9.89 7.23
CA LYS A 72 6.59 11.00 7.73
C LYS A 72 5.71 12.20 8.01
N ASP A 73 4.61 12.32 7.27
CA ASP A 73 3.76 13.48 7.41
C ASP A 73 2.65 13.28 8.43
N HIS A 74 2.24 12.04 8.67
CA HIS A 74 1.03 11.79 9.43
C HIS A 74 1.21 10.97 10.70
N LEU A 75 2.33 10.26 10.84
CA LEU A 75 2.56 9.52 12.06
C LEU A 75 3.53 10.28 12.90
N GLU A 76 3.23 10.35 14.19
CA GLU A 76 4.14 11.01 14.99
C GLU A 76 5.28 10.21 15.28
N ALA A 77 6.30 10.80 15.36
CA ALA A 77 7.43 10.26 15.91
C ALA A 77 7.95 9.12 15.24
N SER A 78 8.32 8.28 15.86
CA SER A 78 9.23 7.33 15.51
C SER A 78 8.72 6.14 14.84
N LYS A 79 7.44 6.10 14.59
CA LYS A 79 6.93 4.87 14.08
C LYS A 79 7.25 4.65 12.62
N GLY A 80 7.36 5.67 11.87
CA GLY A 80 7.63 5.52 10.45
C GLY A 80 6.40 5.09 9.69
N SER A 81 6.55 4.96 8.40
CA SER A 81 5.45 4.56 7.54
C SER A 81 5.44 3.05 7.38
N MET A 82 4.35 2.53 6.85
CA MET A 82 4.31 1.12 6.51
C MET A 82 5.25 0.87 5.35
N TRP A 83 5.73 -0.35 5.26
CA TRP A 83 6.65 -0.72 4.21
C TRP A 83 5.86 -1.15 2.97
N SER A 84 6.31 -0.72 1.83
CA SER A 84 5.67 -1.08 0.58
C SER A 84 6.73 -1.44 -0.46
N THR A 85 6.42 -2.40 -1.31
CA THR A 85 7.32 -2.80 -2.38
C THR A 85 6.51 -2.96 -3.65
N ILE A 86 7.20 -3.10 -4.78
CA ILE A 86 6.52 -3.41 -6.03
C ILE A 86 7.11 -4.68 -6.60
N GLU A 87 6.32 -5.38 -7.42
CA GLU A 87 6.79 -6.63 -7.95
C GLU A 87 6.13 -6.84 -9.30
N ALA A 88 6.89 -7.32 -10.25
CA ALA A 88 6.37 -7.53 -11.60
C ALA A 88 5.34 -8.64 -11.63
N VAL A 89 4.30 -8.44 -12.39
CA VAL A 89 3.26 -9.43 -12.53
C VAL A 89 3.62 -10.36 -13.66
N GLY A 90 3.56 -11.59 -13.39
CA GLY A 90 3.66 -12.60 -14.41
C GLY A 90 4.91 -13.02 -14.89
#